data_640e854f7f0b4d32872f3778b4d62bf1
#
_entry.id   640e854f7f0b4d32872f3778b4d62bf1
#
_cell.length_a   1.000
_cell.length_b   1.000
_cell.length_c   1.000
_cell.angle_alpha   90.00
_cell.angle_beta   90.00
_cell.angle_gamma   90.00
#
_symmetry.space_group_name_H-M   'P 1'
#
loop_
_entity.id
_entity.type
_entity.pdbx_description
1 polymer ?
#
loop_
_entity_poly.entity_id
_entity_poly.type
_entity_poly.pdbx_seq_one_letter_code
_entity_poly.pdbx_strand_id
1 'polypeptide(L)'
;MDLTERKKRILRAIIESYIQSAEPVGSKAIAQAIGMEVSSATIRNEMADLESMGLLEKPHTSAGRIPSSRGYRLYVNELMEEHKLSLQETERINQALRLKMQELDRVLDQAGRVVSQLTNYPAFALSSGLERVTIRRFDLLMVEHNAFIIVVMTDSNIVRNRLIRLPSDLTEAQLQMLNTLLNTTFTGLTLEEITPELMRVAQHAAGDAYGLISLVVSFAIEVLESLEQRTVHTSGLAHLLELPEYKSLERAQPLLSYLSEDADPARFPVPKDDPMRILIGPENVADALKDTSVVVASYDIGEGMRGVIGVVGPTRMDYAKITARLSYLAEGLSRLFGQGELPEGRDDHK
;
A
#
# COMPACT_ATOMS: atom_id res chain seq x y z
N MET A 1 1.54 31.20 -3.93
CA MET A 1 2.74 32.03 -3.69
C MET A 1 3.47 32.09 -5.01
N ASP A 2 3.46 33.24 -5.69
CA ASP A 2 4.07 33.32 -7.03
C ASP A 2 5.60 33.46 -6.92
N LEU A 3 6.30 32.36 -7.24
CA LEU A 3 7.74 32.36 -7.41
C LEU A 3 8.09 32.78 -8.85
N THR A 4 9.12 33.62 -9.00
CA THR A 4 9.67 33.90 -10.33
C THR A 4 10.25 32.62 -10.94
N GLU A 5 10.21 32.48 -12.26
CA GLU A 5 10.76 31.33 -12.98
C GLU A 5 12.23 31.06 -12.62
N ARG A 6 12.99 32.11 -12.34
CA ARG A 6 14.36 31.97 -11.87
C ARG A 6 14.44 31.31 -10.50
N LYS A 7 13.60 31.71 -9.53
CA LYS A 7 13.54 31.10 -8.20
C LYS A 7 13.09 29.63 -8.29
N LYS A 8 12.13 29.33 -9.16
CA LYS A 8 11.68 27.95 -9.43
C LYS A 8 12.82 27.07 -9.93
N ARG A 9 13.58 27.55 -10.92
CA ARG A 9 14.74 26.80 -11.45
C ARG A 9 15.85 26.59 -10.41
N ILE A 10 16.15 27.61 -9.59
CA ILE A 10 17.14 27.51 -8.53
C ILE A 10 16.68 26.52 -7.47
N LEU A 11 15.44 26.60 -7.00
CA LEU A 11 14.87 25.68 -6.03
C LEU A 11 14.90 24.22 -6.54
N ARG A 12 14.48 24.02 -7.78
CA ARG A 12 14.52 22.71 -8.43
C ARG A 12 15.95 22.15 -8.46
N ALA A 13 16.92 22.92 -8.94
CA ALA A 13 18.32 22.49 -9.01
C ALA A 13 18.92 22.17 -7.64
N ILE A 14 18.54 22.92 -6.58
CA ILE A 14 18.98 22.63 -5.20
C ILE A 14 18.39 21.30 -4.75
N ILE A 15 17.09 21.07 -4.98
CA ILE A 15 16.43 19.84 -4.55
C ILE A 15 17.01 18.63 -5.29
N GLU A 16 17.16 18.70 -6.61
CA GLU A 16 17.73 17.61 -7.42
C GLU A 16 19.18 17.30 -7.02
N SER A 17 20.00 18.34 -6.78
CA SER A 17 21.37 18.16 -6.29
C SER A 17 21.42 17.54 -4.90
N TYR A 18 20.53 17.95 -3.99
CA TYR A 18 20.48 17.41 -2.65
C TYR A 18 19.93 15.96 -2.61
N ILE A 19 18.98 15.62 -3.48
CA ILE A 19 18.50 14.23 -3.67
C ILE A 19 19.67 13.31 -4.02
N GLN A 20 20.59 13.75 -4.88
CA GLN A 20 21.71 12.94 -5.34
C GLN A 20 22.84 12.82 -4.31
N SER A 21 23.19 13.92 -3.64
CA SER A 21 24.39 13.99 -2.79
C SER A 21 24.13 13.81 -1.30
N ALA A 22 22.93 14.15 -0.82
CA ALA A 22 22.59 14.34 0.60
C ALA A 22 23.46 15.40 1.31
N GLU A 23 24.15 16.27 0.56
CA GLU A 23 25.01 17.32 1.08
C GLU A 23 24.41 18.72 0.85
N PRO A 24 24.59 19.65 1.82
CA PRO A 24 24.12 21.03 1.65
C PRO A 24 24.67 21.70 0.39
N VAL A 25 23.78 22.25 -0.42
CA VAL A 25 24.10 22.75 -1.75
C VAL A 25 24.54 24.21 -1.72
N GLY A 26 25.71 24.49 -2.29
CA GLY A 26 26.28 25.82 -2.36
C GLY A 26 25.93 26.58 -3.66
N SER A 27 25.89 27.92 -3.62
CA SER A 27 25.56 28.76 -4.77
C SER A 27 26.47 28.56 -5.99
N LYS A 28 27.72 28.16 -5.80
CA LYS A 28 28.66 27.87 -6.90
C LYS A 28 28.25 26.60 -7.68
N ALA A 29 27.85 25.54 -6.96
CA ALA A 29 27.41 24.30 -7.57
C ALA A 29 26.13 24.54 -8.41
N ILE A 30 25.19 25.33 -7.89
CA ILE A 30 23.99 25.68 -8.61
C ILE A 30 24.29 26.54 -9.85
N ALA A 31 25.20 27.50 -9.76
CA ALA A 31 25.60 28.31 -10.92
C ALA A 31 26.11 27.45 -12.10
N GLN A 32 26.82 26.37 -11.78
CA GLN A 32 27.30 25.40 -12.77
C GLN A 32 26.19 24.51 -13.33
N ALA A 33 25.26 24.09 -12.46
CA ALA A 33 24.20 23.14 -12.83
C ALA A 33 23.11 23.72 -13.72
N ILE A 34 22.70 25.01 -13.49
CA ILE A 34 21.55 25.60 -14.21
C ILE A 34 21.93 26.25 -15.55
N GLY A 35 23.22 26.34 -15.90
CA GLY A 35 23.66 26.85 -17.21
C GLY A 35 23.20 28.29 -17.51
N MET A 36 22.80 29.07 -16.51
CA MET A 36 22.37 30.46 -16.68
C MET A 36 23.57 31.39 -16.53
N GLU A 37 23.59 32.49 -17.31
CA GLU A 37 24.54 33.58 -17.14
C GLU A 37 24.25 34.41 -15.88
N VAL A 38 24.19 33.74 -14.72
CA VAL A 38 23.90 34.37 -13.43
C VAL A 38 25.06 34.13 -12.48
N SER A 39 25.53 35.24 -11.86
CA SER A 39 26.63 35.16 -10.91
C SER A 39 26.26 34.32 -9.68
N SER A 40 27.26 33.63 -9.08
CA SER A 40 27.08 32.89 -7.80
C SER A 40 26.60 33.81 -6.66
N ALA A 41 26.87 35.13 -6.75
CA ALA A 41 26.38 36.14 -5.80
C ALA A 41 24.87 36.34 -5.93
N THR A 42 24.37 36.44 -7.17
CA THR A 42 22.92 36.55 -7.45
C THR A 42 22.20 35.29 -6.96
N ILE A 43 22.74 34.10 -7.25
CA ILE A 43 22.15 32.83 -6.79
C ILE A 43 22.11 32.78 -5.26
N ARG A 44 23.18 33.26 -4.57
CA ARG A 44 23.20 33.32 -3.11
C ARG A 44 22.08 34.20 -2.55
N ASN A 45 21.75 35.34 -3.18
CA ASN A 45 20.65 36.20 -2.79
C ASN A 45 19.32 35.51 -2.99
N GLU A 46 19.10 34.84 -4.15
CA GLU A 46 17.87 34.09 -4.42
C GLU A 46 17.70 32.91 -3.42
N MET A 47 18.81 32.24 -3.04
CA MET A 47 18.76 31.18 -2.01
C MET A 47 18.38 31.75 -0.63
N ALA A 48 18.86 32.97 -0.28
CA ALA A 48 18.46 33.63 0.96
C ALA A 48 16.99 34.04 0.96
N ASP A 49 16.46 34.47 -0.18
CA ASP A 49 15.03 34.75 -0.34
C ASP A 49 14.20 33.46 -0.19
N LEU A 50 14.59 32.36 -0.84
CA LEU A 50 13.94 31.06 -0.72
C LEU A 50 13.96 30.51 0.72
N GLU A 51 15.06 30.78 1.45
CA GLU A 51 15.17 30.47 2.89
C GLU A 51 14.17 31.33 3.69
N SER A 52 14.08 32.62 3.43
CA SER A 52 13.15 33.51 4.12
C SER A 52 11.67 33.14 3.86
N MET A 53 11.40 32.51 2.70
CA MET A 53 10.09 31.96 2.33
C MET A 53 9.81 30.58 2.98
N GLY A 54 10.81 30.02 3.74
CA GLY A 54 10.70 28.71 4.35
C GLY A 54 10.77 27.53 3.38
N LEU A 55 11.32 27.73 2.17
CA LEU A 55 11.47 26.67 1.16
C LEU A 55 12.85 26.00 1.23
N LEU A 56 13.82 26.69 1.81
CA LEU A 56 15.17 26.20 2.09
C LEU A 56 15.50 26.40 3.56
N GLU A 57 16.45 25.61 4.04
CA GLU A 57 16.99 25.70 5.40
C GLU A 57 18.52 25.75 5.36
N LYS A 58 19.10 26.31 6.41
CA LYS A 58 20.54 26.37 6.59
C LYS A 58 20.95 25.52 7.78
N PRO A 59 21.54 24.33 7.59
CA PRO A 59 21.86 23.42 8.69
C PRO A 59 22.94 23.99 9.65
N HIS A 60 23.90 24.78 9.12
CA HIS A 60 24.96 25.43 9.91
C HIS A 60 25.37 26.76 9.28
N THR A 61 25.99 27.66 10.08
CA THR A 61 26.33 29.05 9.68
C THR A 61 27.19 29.15 8.40
N SER A 62 28.07 28.16 8.16
CA SER A 62 28.96 28.11 6.98
C SER A 62 28.49 27.15 5.88
N ALA A 63 27.38 26.43 6.09
CA ALA A 63 26.87 25.45 5.16
C ALA A 63 26.13 26.08 3.97
N GLY A 64 25.96 25.29 2.90
CA GLY A 64 25.02 25.56 1.81
C GLY A 64 23.55 25.58 2.32
N ARG A 65 22.63 25.31 1.44
CA ARG A 65 21.21 25.18 1.77
C ARG A 65 20.74 23.77 1.53
N ILE A 66 19.77 23.35 2.33
CA ILE A 66 19.04 22.12 2.17
C ILE A 66 17.55 22.44 1.93
N PRO A 67 16.79 21.62 1.19
CA PRO A 67 15.36 21.81 1.04
C PRO A 67 14.63 21.58 2.36
N SER A 68 13.66 22.44 2.66
CA SER A 68 12.68 22.19 3.72
C SER A 68 11.56 21.24 3.24
N SER A 69 10.76 20.70 4.14
CA SER A 69 9.55 19.93 3.79
C SER A 69 8.61 20.73 2.90
N ARG A 70 8.50 22.04 3.13
CA ARG A 70 7.70 22.94 2.28
C ARG A 70 8.32 23.12 0.89
N GLY A 71 9.64 23.14 0.78
CA GLY A 71 10.37 23.17 -0.49
C GLY A 71 10.12 21.91 -1.30
N TYR A 72 10.19 20.74 -0.68
CA TYR A 72 9.85 19.46 -1.33
C TYR A 72 8.39 19.42 -1.77
N ARG A 73 7.45 19.91 -0.97
CA ARG A 73 6.04 19.95 -1.35
C ARG A 73 5.81 20.79 -2.61
N LEU A 74 6.44 21.95 -2.69
CA LEU A 74 6.37 22.79 -3.88
C LEU A 74 7.00 22.10 -5.10
N TYR A 75 8.15 21.43 -4.91
CA TYR A 75 8.83 20.68 -5.96
C TYR A 75 7.91 19.60 -6.55
N VAL A 76 7.31 18.77 -5.71
CA VAL A 76 6.42 17.70 -6.16
C VAL A 76 5.18 18.23 -6.88
N ASN A 77 4.62 19.34 -6.40
CA ASN A 77 3.38 19.88 -6.97
C ASN A 77 3.59 20.67 -8.27
N GLU A 78 4.72 21.36 -8.43
CA GLU A 78 4.87 22.36 -9.50
C GLU A 78 6.17 22.23 -10.31
N LEU A 79 7.23 21.64 -9.76
CA LEU A 79 8.57 21.73 -10.36
C LEU A 79 9.11 20.38 -10.84
N MET A 80 8.59 19.28 -10.34
CA MET A 80 9.02 17.92 -10.68
C MET A 80 8.60 17.59 -12.11
N GLU A 81 9.53 17.09 -12.90
CA GLU A 81 9.21 16.53 -14.22
C GLU A 81 8.79 15.08 -14.07
N GLU A 82 7.84 14.67 -14.90
CA GLU A 82 7.40 13.28 -14.97
C GLU A 82 8.54 12.37 -15.46
N HIS A 83 8.89 11.37 -14.66
CA HIS A 83 9.94 10.42 -15.01
C HIS A 83 9.34 9.26 -15.81
N LYS A 84 9.80 9.07 -17.04
CA LYS A 84 9.43 7.92 -17.87
C LYS A 84 10.32 6.73 -17.52
N LEU A 85 9.70 5.59 -17.25
CA LEU A 85 10.44 4.34 -17.04
C LEU A 85 11.15 3.92 -18.31
N SER A 86 12.39 3.44 -18.18
CA SER A 86 13.11 2.83 -19.28
C SER A 86 12.54 1.45 -19.62
N LEU A 87 12.77 0.98 -20.85
CA LEU A 87 12.36 -0.38 -21.25
C LEU A 87 12.92 -1.46 -20.30
N GLN A 88 14.17 -1.31 -19.85
CA GLN A 88 14.78 -2.25 -18.92
C GLN A 88 14.10 -2.25 -17.54
N GLU A 89 13.69 -1.08 -17.02
CA GLU A 89 12.95 -0.98 -15.77
C GLU A 89 11.55 -1.62 -15.91
N THR A 90 10.88 -1.34 -17.03
CA THR A 90 9.57 -1.94 -17.37
C THR A 90 9.65 -3.47 -17.47
N GLU A 91 10.64 -4.00 -18.17
CA GLU A 91 10.87 -5.44 -18.29
C GLU A 91 11.18 -6.11 -16.95
N ARG A 92 12.02 -5.50 -16.11
CA ARG A 92 12.30 -6.01 -14.75
C ARG A 92 11.06 -6.08 -13.89
N ILE A 93 10.22 -5.04 -13.93
CA ILE A 93 8.94 -5.02 -13.20
C ILE A 93 8.03 -6.14 -13.73
N ASN A 94 7.87 -6.27 -15.07
CA ASN A 94 7.03 -7.28 -15.67
C ASN A 94 7.52 -8.71 -15.37
N GLN A 95 8.82 -8.97 -15.43
CA GLN A 95 9.38 -10.29 -15.09
C GLN A 95 9.11 -10.66 -13.63
N ALA A 96 9.25 -9.69 -12.71
CA ALA A 96 9.00 -9.91 -11.30
C ALA A 96 7.51 -10.14 -10.97
N LEU A 97 6.59 -9.53 -11.73
CA LEU A 97 5.14 -9.69 -11.56
C LEU A 97 4.58 -10.94 -12.29
N ARG A 98 5.32 -11.61 -13.17
CA ARG A 98 4.91 -12.84 -13.90
C ARG A 98 4.78 -14.08 -13.01
N LEU A 99 4.31 -13.94 -11.79
CA LEU A 99 4.05 -15.05 -10.89
C LEU A 99 2.66 -15.63 -11.16
N LYS A 100 2.57 -16.97 -11.21
CA LYS A 100 1.27 -17.64 -11.19
C LYS A 100 0.58 -17.28 -9.88
N MET A 101 -0.49 -16.51 -9.98
CA MET A 101 -1.31 -16.10 -8.86
C MET A 101 -1.98 -17.32 -8.21
N GLN A 102 -1.44 -17.80 -7.12
CA GLN A 102 -2.12 -18.81 -6.30
C GLN A 102 -2.74 -18.22 -5.02
N GLU A 103 -2.19 -17.09 -4.53
CA GLU A 103 -2.68 -16.44 -3.33
C GLU A 103 -2.35 -14.94 -3.38
N LEU A 104 -3.30 -14.09 -3.04
CA LEU A 104 -3.17 -12.63 -3.01
C LEU A 104 -1.95 -12.18 -2.17
N ASP A 105 -1.79 -12.75 -0.97
CA ASP A 105 -0.71 -12.39 -0.04
C ASP A 105 0.69 -12.61 -0.65
N ARG A 106 0.89 -13.67 -1.41
CA ARG A 106 2.17 -13.93 -2.11
C ARG A 106 2.46 -12.91 -3.19
N VAL A 107 1.43 -12.46 -3.90
CA VAL A 107 1.58 -11.41 -4.91
C VAL A 107 1.95 -10.08 -4.27
N LEU A 108 1.32 -9.73 -3.15
CA LEU A 108 1.59 -8.51 -2.41
C LEU A 108 2.99 -8.50 -1.79
N ASP A 109 3.41 -9.59 -1.17
CA ASP A 109 4.76 -9.76 -0.65
C ASP A 109 5.81 -9.61 -1.77
N GLN A 110 5.58 -10.26 -2.91
CA GLN A 110 6.46 -10.12 -4.06
C GLN A 110 6.48 -8.71 -4.64
N ALA A 111 5.33 -8.07 -4.76
CA ALA A 111 5.25 -6.68 -5.23
C ALA A 111 6.02 -5.72 -4.30
N GLY A 112 5.85 -5.87 -2.98
CA GLY A 112 6.61 -5.12 -1.99
C GLY A 112 8.13 -5.32 -2.14
N ARG A 113 8.59 -6.57 -2.33
CA ARG A 113 10.02 -6.88 -2.57
C ARG A 113 10.54 -6.21 -3.83
N VAL A 114 9.78 -6.28 -4.93
CA VAL A 114 10.15 -5.65 -6.21
C VAL A 114 10.28 -4.14 -6.06
N VAL A 115 9.30 -3.49 -5.43
CA VAL A 115 9.34 -2.04 -5.17
C VAL A 115 10.57 -1.69 -4.34
N SER A 116 10.81 -2.42 -3.26
CA SER A 116 11.94 -2.16 -2.37
C SER A 116 13.29 -2.30 -3.09
N GLN A 117 13.46 -3.35 -3.89
CA GLN A 117 14.68 -3.56 -4.68
C GLN A 117 14.89 -2.49 -5.75
N LEU A 118 13.82 -2.04 -6.40
CA LEU A 118 13.92 -1.00 -7.43
C LEU A 118 14.19 0.38 -6.86
N THR A 119 13.65 0.67 -5.69
CA THR A 119 13.74 2.01 -5.07
C THR A 119 14.89 2.13 -4.08
N ASN A 120 15.42 1.01 -3.56
CA ASN A 120 16.34 0.92 -2.42
C ASN A 120 15.76 1.58 -1.15
N TYR A 121 14.43 1.51 -0.99
CA TYR A 121 13.72 1.96 0.20
C TYR A 121 12.87 0.84 0.77
N PRO A 122 12.59 0.85 2.09
CA PRO A 122 11.52 0.04 2.65
C PRO A 122 10.21 0.23 1.91
N ALA A 123 9.55 -0.87 1.59
CA ALA A 123 8.27 -0.88 0.91
C ALA A 123 7.22 -1.60 1.74
N PHE A 124 5.98 -1.24 1.53
CA PHE A 124 4.83 -1.94 2.11
C PHE A 124 3.74 -2.12 1.06
N ALA A 125 2.99 -3.20 1.18
CA ALA A 125 1.78 -3.44 0.44
C ALA A 125 0.65 -3.75 1.42
N LEU A 126 -0.50 -3.15 1.19
CA LEU A 126 -1.73 -3.38 1.97
C LEU A 126 -2.74 -4.06 1.06
N SER A 127 -3.34 -5.16 1.52
CA SER A 127 -4.63 -5.57 0.99
C SER A 127 -5.69 -4.68 1.62
N SER A 128 -6.59 -4.10 0.83
CA SER A 128 -7.80 -3.56 1.43
C SER A 128 -8.69 -4.74 1.80
N GLY A 129 -9.08 -4.87 3.06
CA GLY A 129 -10.24 -5.66 3.40
C GLY A 129 -11.45 -5.15 2.60
N LEU A 130 -12.32 -6.03 2.22
CA LEU A 130 -13.61 -5.67 1.65
C LEU A 130 -14.40 -4.85 2.69
N GLU A 131 -14.89 -3.66 2.29
CA GLU A 131 -15.87 -2.97 3.11
C GLU A 131 -17.21 -3.65 2.93
N ARG A 132 -17.78 -4.21 4.01
CA ARG A 132 -19.11 -4.85 4.05
C ARG A 132 -19.27 -6.08 3.15
N VAL A 133 -18.48 -7.11 3.40
CA VAL A 133 -18.72 -8.43 2.78
C VAL A 133 -19.99 -9.05 3.35
N THR A 134 -20.87 -9.55 2.48
CA THR A 134 -22.05 -10.30 2.91
C THR A 134 -21.97 -11.76 2.46
N ILE A 135 -22.64 -12.63 3.20
CA ILE A 135 -22.80 -14.02 2.80
C ILE A 135 -23.84 -14.10 1.70
N ARG A 136 -23.45 -14.56 0.53
CA ARG A 136 -24.37 -14.77 -0.59
C ARG A 136 -25.07 -16.10 -0.52
N ARG A 137 -24.35 -17.17 -0.10
CA ARG A 137 -24.90 -18.54 -0.09
C ARG A 137 -24.05 -19.48 0.75
N PHE A 138 -24.74 -20.44 1.40
CA PHE A 138 -24.16 -21.65 1.96
C PHE A 138 -24.53 -22.85 1.08
N ASP A 139 -23.59 -23.76 0.87
CA ASP A 139 -23.84 -25.10 0.35
C ASP A 139 -23.17 -26.12 1.26
N LEU A 140 -23.95 -27.10 1.71
CA LEU A 140 -23.48 -28.20 2.55
C LEU A 140 -23.54 -29.48 1.73
N LEU A 141 -22.40 -30.13 1.52
CA LEU A 141 -22.26 -31.31 0.67
C LEU A 141 -21.85 -32.52 1.50
N MET A 142 -22.71 -33.56 1.54
CA MET A 142 -22.39 -34.82 2.18
C MET A 142 -21.22 -35.51 1.46
N VAL A 143 -20.23 -35.96 2.21
CA VAL A 143 -19.09 -36.73 1.70
C VAL A 143 -19.14 -38.16 2.23
N GLU A 144 -19.39 -38.31 3.53
CA GLU A 144 -19.55 -39.58 4.25
C GLU A 144 -20.68 -39.41 5.28
N HIS A 145 -21.17 -40.49 5.88
CA HIS A 145 -22.23 -40.41 6.88
C HIS A 145 -21.93 -39.50 8.08
N ASN A 146 -20.66 -39.32 8.38
CA ASN A 146 -20.19 -38.45 9.46
C ASN A 146 -19.30 -37.31 8.99
N ALA A 147 -19.29 -36.99 7.67
CA ALA A 147 -18.46 -35.92 7.13
C ALA A 147 -19.19 -35.17 6.03
N PHE A 148 -19.10 -33.84 6.07
CA PHE A 148 -19.63 -32.94 5.02
C PHE A 148 -18.69 -31.79 4.76
N ILE A 149 -18.79 -31.21 3.58
CA ILE A 149 -18.08 -29.98 3.19
C ILE A 149 -19.02 -28.79 3.36
N ILE A 150 -18.55 -27.80 4.08
CA ILE A 150 -19.17 -26.46 4.10
C ILE A 150 -18.58 -25.66 2.95
N VAL A 151 -19.43 -25.05 2.13
CA VAL A 151 -19.03 -24.06 1.15
C VAL A 151 -19.73 -22.75 1.50
N VAL A 152 -18.96 -21.69 1.68
CA VAL A 152 -19.45 -20.34 1.91
C VAL A 152 -19.08 -19.51 0.69
N MET A 153 -20.08 -18.86 0.08
CA MET A 153 -19.93 -17.93 -1.03
C MET A 153 -20.32 -16.54 -0.56
N THR A 154 -19.51 -15.54 -0.86
CA THR A 154 -19.77 -14.15 -0.55
C THR A 154 -20.34 -13.40 -1.76
N ASP A 155 -20.89 -12.21 -1.56
CA ASP A 155 -21.35 -11.29 -2.62
C ASP A 155 -20.21 -10.86 -3.55
N SER A 156 -18.98 -10.80 -3.04
CA SER A 156 -17.74 -10.61 -3.80
C SER A 156 -17.26 -11.84 -4.58
N ASN A 157 -18.15 -12.85 -4.78
CA ASN A 157 -17.89 -14.11 -5.48
C ASN A 157 -16.71 -14.95 -4.92
N ILE A 158 -16.25 -14.66 -3.72
CA ILE A 158 -15.24 -15.45 -3.06
C ILE A 158 -15.88 -16.71 -2.49
N VAL A 159 -15.30 -17.86 -2.82
CA VAL A 159 -15.76 -19.18 -2.35
C VAL A 159 -14.70 -19.75 -1.41
N ARG A 160 -15.13 -20.14 -0.22
CA ARG A 160 -14.30 -20.85 0.75
C ARG A 160 -14.98 -22.14 1.15
N ASN A 161 -14.20 -23.16 1.40
CA ASN A 161 -14.73 -24.46 1.82
C ASN A 161 -13.94 -25.04 2.99
N ARG A 162 -14.60 -25.91 3.76
CA ARG A 162 -14.01 -26.66 4.88
C ARG A 162 -14.67 -28.03 5.01
N LEU A 163 -13.86 -29.06 5.10
CA LEU A 163 -14.34 -30.42 5.45
C LEU A 163 -14.55 -30.52 6.96
N ILE A 164 -15.74 -30.91 7.37
CA ILE A 164 -16.11 -31.17 8.76
C ILE A 164 -16.32 -32.65 8.97
N ARG A 165 -15.79 -33.22 10.06
CA ARG A 165 -16.06 -34.57 10.53
C ARG A 165 -16.76 -34.51 11.88
N LEU A 166 -17.85 -35.25 11.99
CA LEU A 166 -18.65 -35.34 13.21
C LEU A 166 -18.38 -36.63 13.94
N PRO A 167 -18.62 -36.68 15.27
CA PRO A 167 -18.50 -37.88 16.05
C PRO A 167 -19.66 -38.86 15.82
N SER A 168 -20.73 -38.44 15.20
CA SER A 168 -21.96 -39.21 14.93
C SER A 168 -22.41 -39.03 13.47
N ASP A 169 -23.22 -39.96 13.01
CA ASP A 169 -23.79 -39.96 11.66
C ASP A 169 -24.80 -38.81 11.48
N LEU A 170 -24.79 -38.24 10.33
CA LEU A 170 -25.68 -37.20 9.87
C LEU A 170 -26.47 -37.70 8.65
N THR A 171 -27.78 -37.49 8.63
CA THR A 171 -28.60 -37.86 7.50
C THR A 171 -28.62 -36.74 6.46
N GLU A 172 -28.83 -37.11 5.19
CA GLU A 172 -28.92 -36.13 4.10
C GLU A 172 -30.09 -35.14 4.30
N ALA A 173 -31.22 -35.63 4.87
CA ALA A 173 -32.37 -34.79 5.20
C ALA A 173 -32.02 -33.73 6.28
N GLN A 174 -31.25 -34.11 7.31
CA GLN A 174 -30.77 -33.17 8.33
C GLN A 174 -29.82 -32.12 7.72
N LEU A 175 -28.93 -32.55 6.82
CA LEU A 175 -28.01 -31.62 6.14
C LEU A 175 -28.77 -30.64 5.23
N GLN A 176 -29.77 -31.08 4.49
CA GLN A 176 -30.60 -30.23 3.65
C GLN A 176 -31.42 -29.23 4.48
N MET A 177 -32.00 -29.67 5.61
CA MET A 177 -32.72 -28.79 6.53
C MET A 177 -31.78 -27.71 7.09
N LEU A 178 -30.57 -28.07 7.51
CA LEU A 178 -29.55 -27.16 7.99
C LEU A 178 -29.15 -26.16 6.88
N ASN A 179 -28.91 -26.64 5.66
CA ASN A 179 -28.58 -25.79 4.52
C ASN A 179 -29.68 -24.75 4.22
N THR A 180 -30.94 -25.18 4.26
CA THR A 180 -32.09 -24.28 4.07
C THR A 180 -32.15 -23.22 5.17
N LEU A 181 -32.01 -23.62 6.43
CA LEU A 181 -32.03 -22.70 7.57
C LEU A 181 -30.91 -21.66 7.51
N LEU A 182 -29.68 -22.11 7.20
CA LEU A 182 -28.53 -21.20 7.05
C LEU A 182 -28.78 -20.15 5.94
N ASN A 183 -29.26 -20.58 4.79
CA ASN A 183 -29.53 -19.67 3.66
C ASN A 183 -30.71 -18.73 3.93
N THR A 184 -31.73 -19.14 4.68
CA THR A 184 -32.84 -18.25 5.03
C THR A 184 -32.49 -17.25 6.13
N THR A 185 -31.57 -17.60 7.02
CA THR A 185 -31.26 -16.79 8.22
C THR A 185 -30.06 -15.87 8.03
N PHE A 186 -28.99 -16.34 7.35
CA PHE A 186 -27.70 -15.65 7.33
C PHE A 186 -27.31 -15.10 5.96
N THR A 187 -28.04 -15.39 4.89
CA THR A 187 -27.75 -14.78 3.57
C THR A 187 -28.04 -13.29 3.56
N GLY A 188 -27.14 -12.51 3.00
CA GLY A 188 -27.21 -11.05 2.94
C GLY A 188 -26.69 -10.33 4.17
N LEU A 189 -26.27 -11.05 5.21
CA LEU A 189 -25.73 -10.45 6.43
C LEU A 189 -24.24 -10.19 6.33
N THR A 190 -23.83 -9.07 6.92
CA THR A 190 -22.43 -8.70 7.21
C THR A 190 -21.94 -9.35 8.50
N LEU A 191 -20.64 -9.26 8.75
CA LEU A 191 -20.04 -9.73 10.01
C LEU A 191 -20.72 -9.13 11.25
N GLU A 192 -20.98 -7.81 11.24
CA GLU A 192 -21.60 -7.09 12.37
C GLU A 192 -23.05 -7.50 12.63
N GLU A 193 -23.77 -7.94 11.61
CA GLU A 193 -25.18 -8.36 11.70
C GLU A 193 -25.35 -9.80 12.22
N ILE A 194 -24.28 -10.60 12.21
CA ILE A 194 -24.28 -11.95 12.79
C ILE A 194 -24.12 -11.86 14.32
N THR A 195 -25.17 -11.49 14.99
CA THR A 195 -25.17 -11.28 16.44
C THR A 195 -25.32 -12.59 17.23
N PRO A 196 -24.82 -12.66 18.48
CA PRO A 196 -25.06 -13.82 19.36
C PRO A 196 -26.54 -14.16 19.56
N GLU A 197 -27.40 -13.14 19.49
CA GLU A 197 -28.85 -13.32 19.61
C GLU A 197 -29.44 -14.04 18.40
N LEU A 198 -29.03 -13.64 17.19
CA LEU A 198 -29.41 -14.29 15.94
C LEU A 198 -28.96 -15.76 15.93
N MET A 199 -27.73 -16.01 16.37
CA MET A 199 -27.18 -17.36 16.52
C MET A 199 -28.05 -18.23 17.45
N ARG A 200 -28.45 -17.69 18.60
CA ARG A 200 -29.30 -18.41 19.55
C ARG A 200 -30.68 -18.73 18.98
N VAL A 201 -31.28 -17.80 18.24
CA VAL A 201 -32.56 -18.01 17.59
C VAL A 201 -32.45 -19.11 16.53
N ALA A 202 -31.43 -19.08 15.70
CA ALA A 202 -31.19 -20.08 14.66
C ALA A 202 -30.96 -21.48 15.23
N GLN A 203 -30.16 -21.60 16.30
CA GLN A 203 -29.93 -22.86 17.02
C GLN A 203 -31.21 -23.43 17.61
N HIS A 204 -32.03 -22.57 18.20
CA HIS A 204 -33.30 -23.02 18.80
C HIS A 204 -34.30 -23.50 17.72
N ALA A 205 -34.32 -22.81 16.56
CA ALA A 205 -35.16 -23.21 15.44
C ALA A 205 -34.76 -24.56 14.80
N ALA A 206 -33.46 -24.87 14.83
CA ALA A 206 -32.93 -26.11 14.26
C ALA A 206 -33.00 -27.32 15.22
N GLY A 207 -33.23 -27.10 16.51
CA GLY A 207 -33.04 -28.14 17.51
C GLY A 207 -31.61 -28.68 17.49
N ASP A 208 -30.63 -27.83 17.34
CA ASP A 208 -29.22 -28.16 17.07
C ASP A 208 -28.55 -28.88 18.28
N ALA A 209 -28.79 -30.15 18.40
CA ALA A 209 -28.20 -31.01 19.44
C ALA A 209 -26.67 -31.16 19.30
N TYR A 210 -26.12 -30.85 18.11
CA TYR A 210 -24.69 -31.07 17.79
C TYR A 210 -23.91 -29.77 17.61
N GLY A 211 -24.50 -28.63 17.82
CA GLY A 211 -23.84 -27.32 17.58
C GLY A 211 -23.48 -27.04 16.10
N LEU A 212 -24.18 -27.72 15.16
CA LEU A 212 -23.88 -27.60 13.70
C LEU A 212 -24.01 -26.19 13.17
N ILE A 213 -25.04 -25.45 13.62
CA ILE A 213 -25.20 -24.05 13.23
C ILE A 213 -24.00 -23.23 13.70
N SER A 214 -23.63 -23.36 14.98
CA SER A 214 -22.45 -22.65 15.52
C SER A 214 -21.19 -22.95 14.72
N LEU A 215 -20.98 -24.20 14.35
CA LEU A 215 -19.80 -24.64 13.62
C LEU A 215 -19.76 -24.07 12.20
N VAL A 216 -20.89 -24.10 11.48
CA VAL A 216 -20.96 -23.55 10.12
C VAL A 216 -20.86 -22.03 10.12
N VAL A 217 -21.59 -21.36 11.04
CA VAL A 217 -21.57 -19.90 11.11
C VAL A 217 -20.24 -19.38 11.64
N SER A 218 -19.58 -20.07 12.59
CA SER A 218 -18.21 -19.72 12.99
C SER A 218 -17.24 -19.78 11.80
N PHE A 219 -17.37 -20.75 10.92
CA PHE A 219 -16.56 -20.79 9.71
C PHE A 219 -16.89 -19.61 8.78
N ALA A 220 -18.17 -19.25 8.61
CA ALA A 220 -18.55 -18.08 7.83
C ALA A 220 -18.02 -16.78 8.42
N ILE A 221 -18.06 -16.64 9.75
CA ILE A 221 -17.46 -15.50 10.47
C ILE A 221 -15.95 -15.41 10.19
N GLU A 222 -15.21 -16.52 10.35
CA GLU A 222 -13.78 -16.57 10.02
C GLU A 222 -13.50 -16.15 8.57
N VAL A 223 -14.36 -16.56 7.62
CA VAL A 223 -14.26 -16.15 6.21
C VAL A 223 -14.47 -14.66 6.08
N LEU A 224 -15.54 -14.09 6.65
CA LEU A 224 -15.83 -12.67 6.60
C LEU A 224 -14.70 -11.85 7.26
N GLU A 225 -14.26 -12.23 8.46
CA GLU A 225 -13.13 -11.61 9.15
C GLU A 225 -11.86 -11.60 8.30
N SER A 226 -11.53 -12.74 7.67
CA SER A 226 -10.34 -12.85 6.82
C SER A 226 -10.41 -11.94 5.58
N LEU A 227 -11.61 -11.64 5.09
CA LEU A 227 -11.85 -10.78 3.93
C LEU A 227 -11.91 -9.30 4.31
N GLU A 228 -12.35 -8.99 5.53
CA GLU A 228 -12.38 -7.61 6.05
C GLU A 228 -11.02 -7.19 6.66
N GLN A 229 -10.20 -8.15 7.08
CA GLN A 229 -8.87 -7.87 7.61
C GLN A 229 -7.96 -7.30 6.52
N ARG A 230 -7.38 -6.15 6.82
CA ARG A 230 -6.27 -5.59 6.05
C ARG A 230 -4.99 -6.27 6.50
N THR A 231 -4.23 -6.81 5.57
CA THR A 231 -2.89 -7.33 5.86
C THR A 231 -1.83 -6.34 5.38
N VAL A 232 -0.75 -6.25 6.16
CA VAL A 232 0.42 -5.43 5.81
C VAL A 232 1.57 -6.36 5.45
N HIS A 233 2.10 -6.21 4.25
CA HIS A 233 3.31 -6.89 3.82
C HIS A 233 4.42 -5.86 3.73
N THR A 234 5.46 -5.99 4.53
CA THR A 234 6.62 -5.09 4.52
C THR A 234 7.84 -5.77 3.90
N SER A 235 8.64 -5.03 3.18
CA SER A 235 9.82 -5.54 2.49
C SER A 235 10.97 -4.54 2.53
N GLY A 236 12.20 -5.08 2.50
CA GLY A 236 13.40 -4.26 2.35
C GLY A 236 13.73 -3.37 3.53
N LEU A 237 13.37 -3.73 4.76
CA LEU A 237 13.70 -2.97 5.96
C LEU A 237 15.23 -2.76 6.13
N ALA A 238 16.05 -3.67 5.60
CA ALA A 238 17.50 -3.55 5.62
C ALA A 238 18.00 -2.30 4.87
N HIS A 239 17.33 -1.89 3.80
CA HIS A 239 17.69 -0.67 3.06
C HIS A 239 17.62 0.60 3.92
N LEU A 240 16.80 0.59 4.98
CA LEU A 240 16.74 1.72 5.90
C LEU A 240 18.11 2.00 6.52
N LEU A 241 18.82 0.96 6.94
CA LEU A 241 20.12 1.08 7.61
C LEU A 241 21.26 1.49 6.66
N GLU A 242 21.05 1.39 5.36
CA GLU A 242 22.00 1.86 4.33
C GLU A 242 21.91 3.38 4.12
N LEU A 243 20.79 3.99 4.52
CA LEU A 243 20.55 5.42 4.35
C LEU A 243 21.29 6.25 5.39
N PRO A 244 21.95 7.35 4.99
CA PRO A 244 22.72 8.21 5.91
C PRO A 244 21.92 8.72 7.11
N GLU A 245 20.61 8.99 6.91
CA GLU A 245 19.71 9.52 7.92
C GLU A 245 19.41 8.53 9.05
N TYR A 246 19.50 7.23 8.76
CA TYR A 246 19.12 6.14 9.68
C TYR A 246 20.30 5.25 10.12
N LYS A 247 21.54 5.75 10.00
CA LYS A 247 22.73 5.04 10.46
C LYS A 247 22.77 4.82 11.98
N SER A 248 22.09 5.65 12.77
CA SER A 248 21.94 5.43 14.20
C SER A 248 20.68 4.62 14.48
N LEU A 249 20.80 3.62 15.37
CA LEU A 249 19.67 2.79 15.78
C LEU A 249 18.54 3.62 16.40
N GLU A 250 18.88 4.67 17.13
CA GLU A 250 17.94 5.58 17.78
C GLU A 250 16.99 6.25 16.75
N ARG A 251 17.48 6.60 15.57
CA ARG A 251 16.67 7.19 14.49
C ARG A 251 15.93 6.13 13.65
N ALA A 252 16.53 4.95 13.50
CA ALA A 252 15.93 3.88 12.72
C ALA A 252 14.82 3.14 13.48
N GLN A 253 14.94 3.00 14.80
CA GLN A 253 14.05 2.18 15.62
C GLN A 253 12.57 2.57 15.55
N PRO A 254 12.16 3.85 15.61
CA PRO A 254 10.75 4.22 15.49
C PRO A 254 10.14 3.78 14.16
N LEU A 255 10.91 3.93 13.07
CA LEU A 255 10.47 3.57 11.73
C LEU A 255 10.45 2.04 11.52
N LEU A 256 11.46 1.34 12.05
CA LEU A 256 11.48 -0.13 12.03
C LEU A 256 10.29 -0.71 12.81
N SER A 257 9.98 -0.16 13.99
CA SER A 257 8.81 -0.58 14.77
C SER A 257 7.49 -0.27 14.05
N TYR A 258 7.42 0.86 13.34
CA TYR A 258 6.25 1.23 12.56
C TYR A 258 6.02 0.28 11.36
N LEU A 259 7.09 -0.19 10.73
CA LEU A 259 7.09 -1.08 9.57
C LEU A 259 7.21 -2.57 9.96
N SER A 260 7.09 -2.95 11.24
CA SER A 260 7.15 -4.35 11.64
C SER A 260 5.98 -5.16 11.06
N GLU A 261 6.12 -6.49 10.99
CA GLU A 261 5.08 -7.40 10.47
C GLU A 261 3.78 -7.36 11.29
N ASP A 262 3.85 -6.98 12.57
CA ASP A 262 2.69 -6.80 13.44
C ASP A 262 2.11 -5.37 13.37
N ALA A 263 2.45 -4.59 12.34
CA ALA A 263 1.99 -3.22 12.23
C ALA A 263 0.48 -3.15 11.97
N ASP A 264 -0.20 -2.27 12.70
CA ASP A 264 -1.62 -2.01 12.50
C ASP A 264 -1.84 -1.37 11.10
N PRO A 265 -2.59 -2.06 10.20
CA PRO A 265 -2.85 -1.55 8.85
C PRO A 265 -3.51 -0.16 8.81
N ALA A 266 -4.29 0.19 9.83
CA ALA A 266 -4.97 1.47 9.93
C ALA A 266 -4.01 2.67 10.07
N ARG A 267 -2.76 2.42 10.46
CA ARG A 267 -1.72 3.47 10.60
C ARG A 267 -1.11 3.89 9.27
N PHE A 268 -1.22 3.04 8.24
CA PHE A 268 -0.62 3.34 6.94
C PHE A 268 -1.48 4.31 6.14
N PRO A 269 -0.86 5.29 5.46
CA PRO A 269 -1.60 6.22 4.63
C PRO A 269 -2.23 5.51 3.42
N VAL A 270 -3.50 5.83 3.17
CA VAL A 270 -4.25 5.32 2.03
C VAL A 270 -4.66 6.52 1.16
N PRO A 271 -4.47 6.46 -0.17
CA PRO A 271 -5.03 7.46 -1.07
C PRO A 271 -6.56 7.41 -1.01
N LYS A 272 -7.23 8.58 -0.88
CA LYS A 272 -8.70 8.62 -0.81
C LYS A 272 -9.33 8.76 -2.20
N ASP A 273 -8.96 9.80 -2.92
CA ASP A 273 -9.57 10.19 -4.20
C ASP A 273 -8.58 10.05 -5.37
N ASP A 274 -7.32 10.33 -5.13
CA ASP A 274 -6.26 10.22 -6.13
C ASP A 274 -5.65 8.81 -6.16
N PRO A 275 -5.21 8.31 -7.33
CA PRO A 275 -4.55 7.00 -7.43
C PRO A 275 -3.18 6.98 -6.73
N MET A 276 -2.59 8.13 -6.45
CA MET A 276 -1.30 8.28 -5.78
C MET A 276 -1.32 9.41 -4.76
N ARG A 277 -0.62 9.21 -3.65
CA ARG A 277 -0.43 10.23 -2.61
C ARG A 277 1.02 10.28 -2.16
N ILE A 278 1.54 11.49 -1.98
CA ILE A 278 2.88 11.76 -1.46
C ILE A 278 2.72 12.56 -0.17
N LEU A 279 3.28 12.04 0.92
CA LEU A 279 3.30 12.69 2.22
C LEU A 279 4.75 13.01 2.60
N ILE A 280 5.06 14.26 2.92
CA ILE A 280 6.42 14.73 3.16
C ILE A 280 6.55 15.28 4.58
N GLY A 281 7.41 14.64 5.36
CA GLY A 281 7.73 15.11 6.71
C GLY A 281 6.47 15.24 7.60
N PRO A 282 6.20 16.45 8.13
CA PRO A 282 5.07 16.69 9.05
C PRO A 282 3.67 16.46 8.47
N GLU A 283 3.55 16.21 7.17
CA GLU A 283 2.28 15.83 6.54
C GLU A 283 1.83 14.41 6.94
N ASN A 284 2.77 13.61 7.44
CA ASN A 284 2.50 12.30 7.99
C ASN A 284 1.83 12.44 9.37
N VAL A 285 0.74 11.68 9.57
CA VAL A 285 0.00 11.71 10.86
C VAL A 285 0.76 10.97 11.95
N ALA A 286 1.42 9.86 11.60
CA ALA A 286 2.16 9.05 12.55
C ALA A 286 3.47 9.73 12.96
N ASP A 287 3.74 9.81 14.26
CA ASP A 287 4.97 10.45 14.80
C ASP A 287 6.25 9.82 14.26
N ALA A 288 6.25 8.50 14.09
CA ALA A 288 7.39 7.76 13.53
C ALA A 288 7.74 8.16 12.08
N LEU A 289 6.81 8.80 11.36
CA LEU A 289 6.96 9.21 9.96
C LEU A 289 7.23 10.71 9.78
N LYS A 290 7.28 11.51 10.84
CA LYS A 290 7.39 12.98 10.75
C LYS A 290 8.68 13.47 10.07
N ASP A 291 9.76 12.70 10.14
CA ASP A 291 11.04 13.00 9.50
C ASP A 291 11.25 12.20 8.19
N THR A 292 10.19 11.57 7.68
CA THR A 292 10.24 10.73 6.50
C THR A 292 9.30 11.23 5.40
N SER A 293 9.44 10.70 4.20
CA SER A 293 8.42 10.80 3.16
C SER A 293 7.83 9.44 2.86
N VAL A 294 6.54 9.43 2.59
CA VAL A 294 5.79 8.24 2.19
C VAL A 294 5.16 8.52 0.82
N VAL A 295 5.41 7.63 -0.12
CA VAL A 295 4.78 7.65 -1.44
C VAL A 295 3.93 6.40 -1.57
N VAL A 296 2.64 6.56 -1.81
CA VAL A 296 1.68 5.46 -1.92
C VAL A 296 0.89 5.54 -3.20
N ALA A 297 0.65 4.39 -3.82
CA ALA A 297 -0.23 4.23 -4.97
C ALA A 297 -1.31 3.19 -4.66
N SER A 298 -2.54 3.45 -5.10
CA SER A 298 -3.63 2.48 -5.02
C SER A 298 -3.69 1.64 -6.29
N TYR A 299 -4.10 0.38 -6.15
CA TYR A 299 -4.36 -0.53 -7.25
C TYR A 299 -5.72 -1.22 -7.04
N ASP A 300 -6.37 -1.56 -8.14
CA ASP A 300 -7.66 -2.25 -8.14
C ASP A 300 -7.45 -3.76 -8.04
N ILE A 301 -8.20 -4.41 -7.14
CA ILE A 301 -8.17 -5.87 -6.95
C ILE A 301 -9.38 -6.53 -7.65
N GLY A 302 -10.28 -5.74 -8.22
CA GLY A 302 -11.58 -6.17 -8.75
C GLY A 302 -12.71 -5.94 -7.74
N GLU A 303 -13.95 -5.95 -8.23
CA GLU A 303 -15.17 -5.85 -7.43
C GLU A 303 -15.25 -4.65 -6.46
N GLY A 304 -14.57 -3.54 -6.79
CA GLY A 304 -14.55 -2.35 -5.96
C GLY A 304 -13.51 -2.38 -4.82
N MET A 305 -12.72 -3.46 -4.73
CA MET A 305 -11.61 -3.55 -3.79
C MET A 305 -10.38 -2.80 -4.28
N ARG A 306 -9.72 -2.10 -3.37
CA ARG A 306 -8.46 -1.39 -3.65
C ARG A 306 -7.37 -1.82 -2.68
N GLY A 307 -6.23 -2.19 -3.21
CA GLY A 307 -5.01 -2.33 -2.43
C GLY A 307 -4.15 -1.07 -2.48
N VAL A 308 -3.14 -1.00 -1.64
CA VAL A 308 -2.17 0.09 -1.59
C VAL A 308 -0.76 -0.48 -1.60
N ILE A 309 0.11 0.10 -2.39
CA ILE A 309 1.54 -0.19 -2.38
C ILE A 309 2.31 1.12 -2.16
N GLY A 310 3.33 1.08 -1.32
CA GLY A 310 4.06 2.31 -0.99
C GLY A 310 5.49 2.07 -0.58
N VAL A 311 6.23 3.16 -0.50
CA VAL A 311 7.60 3.22 0.00
C VAL A 311 7.73 4.28 1.08
N VAL A 312 8.64 4.04 2.01
CA VAL A 312 8.99 4.97 3.07
C VAL A 312 10.48 5.26 3.01
N GLY A 313 10.87 6.53 3.12
CA GLY A 313 12.27 6.90 3.12
C GLY A 313 12.49 8.35 3.55
N PRO A 314 13.72 8.87 3.42
CA PRO A 314 14.05 10.22 3.81
C PRO A 314 13.34 11.24 2.94
N THR A 315 13.14 12.46 3.44
CA THR A 315 12.48 13.54 2.68
C THR A 315 13.21 13.91 1.39
N ARG A 316 14.47 13.53 1.22
CA ARG A 316 15.24 13.72 -0.03
C ARG A 316 15.04 12.61 -1.08
N MET A 317 13.92 11.91 -1.08
CA MET A 317 13.63 10.89 -2.09
C MET A 317 13.66 11.45 -3.52
N ASP A 318 14.04 10.60 -4.49
CA ASP A 318 13.80 10.87 -5.91
C ASP A 318 12.33 10.61 -6.24
N TYR A 319 11.48 11.58 -5.92
CA TYR A 319 10.04 11.47 -6.06
C TYR A 319 9.62 11.14 -7.50
N ALA A 320 10.29 11.70 -8.51
CA ALA A 320 9.97 11.46 -9.91
C ALA A 320 10.14 9.99 -10.30
N LYS A 321 11.24 9.36 -9.91
CA LYS A 321 11.47 7.94 -10.18
C LYS A 321 10.55 7.05 -9.35
N ILE A 322 10.33 7.38 -8.09
CA ILE A 322 9.49 6.58 -7.20
C ILE A 322 8.05 6.59 -7.68
N THR A 323 7.50 7.75 -8.01
CA THR A 323 6.12 7.86 -8.51
C THR A 323 5.94 7.09 -9.81
N ALA A 324 6.87 7.20 -10.77
CA ALA A 324 6.81 6.46 -12.02
C ALA A 324 6.83 4.94 -11.80
N ARG A 325 7.70 4.44 -10.91
CA ARG A 325 7.80 3.01 -10.58
C ARG A 325 6.56 2.49 -9.85
N LEU A 326 6.06 3.26 -8.88
CA LEU A 326 4.85 2.89 -8.14
C LEU A 326 3.60 2.92 -9.02
N SER A 327 3.43 3.93 -9.88
CA SER A 327 2.31 4.00 -10.84
C SER A 327 2.31 2.77 -11.75
N TYR A 328 3.46 2.45 -12.35
CA TYR A 328 3.58 1.31 -13.24
C TYR A 328 3.26 -0.02 -12.54
N LEU A 329 3.74 -0.20 -11.31
CA LEU A 329 3.45 -1.39 -10.50
C LEU A 329 1.98 -1.47 -10.09
N ALA A 330 1.38 -0.36 -9.66
CA ALA A 330 -0.02 -0.31 -9.29
C ALA A 330 -0.94 -0.61 -10.49
N GLU A 331 -0.63 -0.07 -11.68
CA GLU A 331 -1.32 -0.42 -12.92
C GLU A 331 -1.14 -1.90 -13.27
N GLY A 332 0.08 -2.44 -13.12
CA GLY A 332 0.37 -3.86 -13.33
C GLY A 332 -0.42 -4.77 -12.40
N LEU A 333 -0.48 -4.43 -11.11
CA LEU A 333 -1.29 -5.16 -10.12
C LEU A 333 -2.78 -5.09 -10.45
N SER A 334 -3.29 -3.90 -10.81
CA SER A 334 -4.70 -3.72 -11.21
C SER A 334 -5.07 -4.59 -12.41
N ARG A 335 -4.19 -4.72 -13.40
CA ARG A 335 -4.43 -5.59 -14.55
C ARG A 335 -4.35 -7.07 -14.20
N LEU A 336 -3.38 -7.47 -13.36
CA LEU A 336 -3.24 -8.85 -12.87
C LEU A 336 -4.50 -9.31 -12.14
N PHE A 337 -5.07 -8.46 -11.30
CA PHE A 337 -6.28 -8.79 -10.55
C PHE A 337 -7.56 -8.64 -11.39
N GLY A 338 -7.60 -7.67 -12.33
CA GLY A 338 -8.79 -7.41 -13.15
C GLY A 338 -8.91 -8.29 -14.41
N GLN A 339 -7.81 -8.62 -15.10
CA GLN A 339 -7.83 -9.29 -16.41
C GLN A 339 -6.81 -10.43 -16.58
N GLY A 340 -5.92 -10.64 -15.63
CA GLY A 340 -4.90 -11.70 -15.71
C GLY A 340 -3.73 -11.44 -16.68
N GLU A 341 -3.65 -10.26 -17.32
CA GLU A 341 -2.59 -9.90 -18.28
C GLU A 341 -1.75 -8.72 -17.80
N LEU A 342 -0.44 -8.81 -17.97
CA LEU A 342 0.52 -7.74 -17.67
C LEU A 342 0.56 -6.67 -18.77
N PRO A 343 0.88 -5.41 -18.46
CA PRO A 343 1.06 -4.37 -19.47
C PRO A 343 2.21 -4.71 -20.41
N GLU A 344 1.97 -4.65 -21.72
CA GLU A 344 3.02 -4.63 -22.72
C GLU A 344 3.73 -3.27 -22.67
N GLY A 345 5.08 -3.29 -22.73
CA GLY A 345 5.87 -2.08 -22.80
C GLY A 345 5.42 -1.23 -24.01
N ARG A 346 5.10 0.04 -23.78
CA ARG A 346 4.79 0.95 -24.88
C ARG A 346 6.05 1.15 -25.74
N ASP A 347 6.00 0.63 -26.96
CA ASP A 347 6.93 1.01 -28.02
C ASP A 347 6.62 2.46 -28.46
N ASP A 348 7.26 3.42 -27.82
CA ASP A 348 7.30 4.80 -28.32
C ASP A 348 8.39 4.92 -29.43
N HIS A 349 8.13 4.25 -30.54
CA HIS A 349 8.73 4.60 -31.83
C HIS A 349 7.75 5.47 -32.59
N LYS A 350 7.81 6.80 -32.34
CA LYS A 350 7.54 7.82 -33.36
C LYS A 350 8.13 9.16 -32.90
#